data_1b875534ec09136776767c464b0e1cd8
#
_entry.id   1b875534ec09136776767c464b0e1cd8
#
_cell.length_a   1.000
_cell.length_b   1.000
_cell.length_c   1.000
_cell.angle_alpha   90.00
_cell.angle_beta   90.00
_cell.angle_gamma   90.00
#
_symmetry.space_group_name_H-M   'P 1'
#
loop_
_entity.id
_entity.type
_entity.pdbx_description
1 polymer ?
#
loop_
_entity_poly.entity_id
_entity_poly.type
_entity_poly.pdbx_seq_one_letter_code
_entity_poly.pdbx_strand_id
1 'polypeptide(L)'
;GQAITDTIPLYDILPPSVDTISVPIDSFIILMENTPITYSFNEKVDSLDFTVTATVADSVNFDSTRSDSAIEIILQPPFTSFDSITVYFSYIQDEAGLSTVDIAYTYVTPLLGDYNLDSTLSFIDLDTLVNKWKDKDFNFELGPVTGDAPHFVSSPDSKFDIEDGMAFVRMWSWYQKTYGEIIQDTVMVGRPLEMIQNDNDLLIILDKQVHAGQIQFSYEIGESPIQFGHRQNKNGELFITNQNPEKGYSILEFARTGEVVKDTISLKMKNEIQDIAIFYKLVDENNAVVYKGAMNVNSPILPTKMALYPAYPNPFNPIATIRFDIPEVETKIIATLHIYDIRGRLVETLVNGSMLPGTYAVQWQADGFASGMYFARLRYGKRMKTQKILLLK
;
A
#
# COMPACT_ATOMS: atom_id res chain seq x y z
N GLY A 1 54.54 20.89 56.92
CA GLY A 1 54.01 21.19 55.59
C GLY A 1 52.56 20.71 55.51
N GLN A 2 51.60 21.61 55.56
CA GLN A 2 50.19 21.32 55.23
C GLN A 2 50.09 21.21 53.71
N ALA A 3 49.62 20.09 53.22
CA ALA A 3 49.22 19.96 51.83
C ALA A 3 47.94 20.77 51.59
N ILE A 4 48.04 21.84 50.86
CA ILE A 4 46.89 22.56 50.34
C ILE A 4 46.37 21.71 49.19
N THR A 5 45.27 20.97 49.40
CA THR A 5 44.49 20.36 48.34
C THR A 5 43.61 21.48 47.78
N ASP A 6 44.14 22.24 46.79
CA ASP A 6 43.28 23.06 45.94
C ASP A 6 42.41 22.11 45.09
N THR A 7 41.22 21.88 45.54
CA THR A 7 40.13 21.34 44.72
C THR A 7 39.74 22.50 43.76
N ILE A 8 40.22 22.44 42.50
CA ILE A 8 39.66 23.27 41.45
C ILE A 8 38.17 22.89 41.33
N PRO A 9 37.26 23.80 41.59
CA PRO A 9 35.85 23.50 41.37
C PRO A 9 35.66 23.23 39.89
N LEU A 10 35.21 22.07 39.52
CA LEU A 10 34.71 21.78 38.17
C LEU A 10 33.42 22.61 38.03
N TYR A 11 33.52 23.72 37.29
CA TYR A 11 32.35 24.47 36.88
C TYR A 11 31.66 23.67 35.75
N ASP A 12 30.38 23.47 35.90
CA ASP A 12 29.55 23.00 34.79
C ASP A 12 29.52 24.12 33.72
N ILE A 13 29.84 23.79 32.51
CA ILE A 13 29.97 24.71 31.39
C ILE A 13 29.10 24.29 30.18
N LEU A 14 28.40 23.17 30.28
CA LEU A 14 27.54 22.67 29.21
C LEU A 14 26.09 22.77 29.66
N PRO A 15 25.19 23.26 28.82
CA PRO A 15 23.77 23.28 29.11
C PRO A 15 23.19 21.88 28.99
N PRO A 16 22.08 21.58 29.69
CA PRO A 16 21.38 20.32 29.59
C PRO A 16 20.85 20.11 28.15
N SER A 17 20.89 18.88 27.71
CA SER A 17 20.37 18.47 26.41
C SER A 17 19.52 17.22 26.53
N VAL A 18 18.61 16.99 25.56
CA VAL A 18 17.90 15.72 25.45
C VAL A 18 18.88 14.67 24.92
N ASP A 19 19.09 13.62 25.73
CA ASP A 19 20.00 12.51 25.43
C ASP A 19 19.27 11.39 24.67
N THR A 20 18.07 11.02 25.14
CA THR A 20 17.26 9.99 24.49
C THR A 20 15.78 10.38 24.46
N ILE A 21 15.08 9.87 23.46
CA ILE A 21 13.64 10.00 23.28
C ILE A 21 13.05 8.60 23.10
N SER A 22 12.00 8.26 23.86
CA SER A 22 11.39 6.92 23.80
C SER A 22 10.65 6.63 22.49
N VAL A 23 10.11 7.66 21.84
CA VAL A 23 9.44 7.57 20.53
C VAL A 23 10.30 8.34 19.52
N PRO A 24 10.81 7.69 18.45
CA PRO A 24 11.60 8.38 17.46
C PRO A 24 10.85 9.58 16.83
N ILE A 25 11.57 10.63 16.48
CA ILE A 25 10.99 11.75 15.71
C ILE A 25 10.48 11.27 14.35
N ASP A 26 9.48 11.96 13.81
CA ASP A 26 8.77 11.61 12.58
C ASP A 26 8.05 10.24 12.63
N SER A 27 7.90 9.64 13.82
CA SER A 27 7.08 8.44 14.02
C SER A 27 5.60 8.77 14.03
N PHE A 28 4.78 7.76 13.71
CA PHE A 28 3.33 7.87 13.81
C PHE A 28 2.85 7.86 15.28
N ILE A 29 1.98 8.83 15.60
CA ILE A 29 1.16 8.84 16.79
C ILE A 29 -0.17 8.16 16.46
N ILE A 30 -0.48 7.06 17.12
CA ILE A 30 -1.72 6.30 16.87
C ILE A 30 -2.94 7.14 17.25
N LEU A 31 -3.88 7.29 16.32
CA LEU A 31 -4.98 8.26 16.39
C LEU A 31 -5.86 8.12 17.64
N MET A 32 -6.01 6.90 18.14
CA MET A 32 -6.96 6.60 19.23
C MET A 32 -6.29 6.05 20.49
N GLU A 33 -4.97 6.17 20.61
CA GLU A 33 -4.22 5.64 21.75
C GLU A 33 -3.43 6.75 22.47
N ASN A 34 -3.33 6.63 23.79
CA ASN A 34 -2.41 7.47 24.56
C ASN A 34 -0.98 7.14 24.14
N THR A 35 -0.20 8.16 23.79
CA THR A 35 1.20 7.97 23.41
C THR A 35 2.11 8.62 24.45
N PRO A 36 2.76 7.84 25.32
CA PRO A 36 3.77 8.35 26.25
C PRO A 36 5.09 8.58 25.53
N ILE A 37 5.61 9.80 25.61
CA ILE A 37 6.90 10.20 25.06
C ILE A 37 7.78 10.64 26.21
N THR A 38 8.88 9.92 26.45
CA THR A 38 9.85 10.26 27.49
C THR A 38 11.07 10.92 26.85
N TYR A 39 11.37 12.12 27.30
CA TYR A 39 12.60 12.83 26.98
C TYR A 39 13.55 12.72 28.16
N SER A 40 14.64 12.01 28.02
CA SER A 40 15.67 11.88 29.06
C SER A 40 16.80 12.88 28.81
N PHE A 41 17.29 13.48 29.86
CA PHE A 41 18.34 14.51 29.79
C PHE A 41 19.70 13.91 30.15
N ASN A 42 20.76 14.47 29.60
CA ASN A 42 22.15 14.10 29.88
C ASN A 42 22.60 14.46 31.30
N GLU A 43 21.84 15.32 31.98
CA GLU A 43 22.14 15.79 33.34
C GLU A 43 20.86 16.20 34.07
N LYS A 44 21.01 16.65 35.32
CA LYS A 44 19.89 17.10 36.13
C LYS A 44 19.37 18.45 35.63
N VAL A 45 18.07 18.51 35.41
CA VAL A 45 17.34 19.71 34.97
C VAL A 45 16.65 20.36 36.14
N ASP A 46 16.89 21.64 36.38
CA ASP A 46 16.23 22.45 37.43
C ASP A 46 14.87 22.96 36.95
N SER A 47 14.83 23.56 35.78
CA SER A 47 13.60 24.09 35.19
C SER A 47 13.50 23.84 33.70
N LEU A 48 12.29 23.73 33.19
CA LEU A 48 12.00 23.67 31.77
C LEU A 48 10.60 24.23 31.50
N ASP A 49 10.43 24.71 30.27
CA ASP A 49 9.13 25.13 29.75
C ASP A 49 8.93 24.56 28.33
N PHE A 50 7.73 24.07 28.08
CA PHE A 50 7.41 23.46 26.79
C PHE A 50 5.94 23.69 26.42
N THR A 51 5.67 23.54 25.12
CA THR A 51 4.31 23.54 24.56
C THR A 51 4.13 22.33 23.64
N VAL A 52 2.89 21.87 23.54
CA VAL A 52 2.48 20.85 22.58
C VAL A 52 1.47 21.48 21.64
N THR A 53 1.77 21.47 20.37
CA THR A 53 0.95 22.08 19.33
C THR A 53 0.72 21.12 18.19
N ALA A 54 -0.35 21.32 17.42
CA ALA A 54 -0.59 20.62 16.17
C ALA A 54 -0.65 21.64 15.03
N THR A 55 -0.46 21.16 13.80
CA THR A 55 -0.49 22.04 12.62
C THR A 55 -1.91 22.33 12.16
N VAL A 56 -2.81 21.35 12.32
CA VAL A 56 -4.20 21.43 11.85
C VAL A 56 -5.17 21.53 13.01
N ALA A 57 -5.01 20.73 14.05
CA ALA A 57 -5.86 20.78 15.24
C ALA A 57 -5.64 22.07 16.03
N ASP A 58 -6.72 22.65 16.58
CA ASP A 58 -6.64 23.86 17.44
C ASP A 58 -5.85 23.61 18.74
N SER A 59 -5.87 22.38 19.25
CA SER A 59 -5.19 21.99 20.48
C SER A 59 -4.95 20.47 20.54
N VAL A 60 -3.94 20.07 21.29
CA VAL A 60 -3.64 18.67 21.62
C VAL A 60 -3.75 18.50 23.12
N ASN A 61 -4.52 17.52 23.57
CA ASN A 61 -4.59 17.18 24.99
C ASN A 61 -3.38 16.34 25.39
N PHE A 62 -2.82 16.65 26.56
CA PHE A 62 -1.71 15.87 27.09
C PHE A 62 -1.64 15.99 28.62
N ASP A 63 -1.05 14.96 29.24
CA ASP A 63 -0.56 15.02 30.60
C ASP A 63 0.98 15.03 30.60
N SER A 64 1.58 15.51 31.68
CA SER A 64 3.03 15.45 31.82
C SER A 64 3.45 15.12 33.24
N THR A 65 4.49 14.32 33.38
CA THR A 65 5.18 14.04 34.64
C THR A 65 6.66 14.28 34.50
N ARG A 66 7.27 14.86 35.52
CA ARG A 66 8.68 15.25 35.48
C ARG A 66 9.46 14.63 36.64
N SER A 67 10.68 14.21 36.34
CA SER A 67 11.76 13.91 37.29
C SER A 67 12.94 14.87 37.09
N ASP A 68 13.98 14.74 37.89
CA ASP A 68 15.20 15.54 37.76
C ASP A 68 15.94 15.31 36.41
N SER A 69 15.78 14.12 35.82
CA SER A 69 16.54 13.69 34.61
C SER A 69 15.68 13.33 33.40
N ALA A 70 14.36 13.50 33.50
CA ALA A 70 13.45 13.19 32.40
C ALA A 70 12.11 13.91 32.56
N ILE A 71 11.43 14.12 31.43
CA ILE A 71 10.01 14.45 31.36
C ILE A 71 9.30 13.41 30.50
N GLU A 72 8.18 12.93 30.99
CA GLU A 72 7.22 12.12 30.23
C GLU A 72 6.04 13.01 29.86
N ILE A 73 5.69 13.04 28.58
CA ILE A 73 4.53 13.72 28.03
C ILE A 73 3.63 12.65 27.44
N ILE A 74 2.41 12.53 27.95
CA ILE A 74 1.43 11.54 27.49
C ILE A 74 0.43 12.28 26.61
N LEU A 75 0.58 12.14 25.29
CA LEU A 75 -0.39 12.67 24.34
C LEU A 75 -1.70 11.87 24.44
N GLN A 76 -2.82 12.57 24.48
CA GLN A 76 -4.15 11.99 24.69
C GLN A 76 -5.05 12.15 23.46
N PRO A 77 -5.64 11.05 22.94
CA PRO A 77 -6.59 11.11 21.83
C PRO A 77 -7.91 11.82 22.25
N PRO A 78 -8.77 12.18 21.27
CA PRO A 78 -8.60 11.88 19.84
C PRO A 78 -7.66 12.85 19.16
N PHE A 79 -6.88 12.32 18.19
CA PHE A 79 -6.01 13.15 17.35
C PHE A 79 -6.64 13.37 15.99
N THR A 80 -6.33 14.51 15.36
CA THR A 80 -6.68 14.77 13.96
C THR A 80 -5.82 13.90 13.06
N SER A 81 -6.41 13.20 12.10
CA SER A 81 -5.66 12.41 11.12
C SER A 81 -4.89 13.30 10.14
N PHE A 82 -3.76 12.81 9.66
CA PHE A 82 -2.87 13.50 8.72
C PHE A 82 -2.45 14.88 9.21
N ASP A 83 -2.04 14.95 10.47
CA ASP A 83 -1.57 16.15 11.15
C ASP A 83 -0.14 15.96 11.66
N SER A 84 0.49 17.05 12.11
CA SER A 84 1.81 17.04 12.73
C SER A 84 1.72 17.61 14.13
N ILE A 85 2.17 16.85 15.13
CA ILE A 85 2.19 17.25 16.54
C ILE A 85 3.62 17.58 16.91
N THR A 86 3.84 18.79 17.43
CA THR A 86 5.17 19.28 17.83
C THR A 86 5.21 19.51 19.32
N VAL A 87 6.18 18.88 19.96
CA VAL A 87 6.61 19.20 21.33
C VAL A 87 7.75 20.17 21.23
N TYR A 88 7.55 21.39 21.69
CA TYR A 88 8.52 22.48 21.62
C TYR A 88 8.96 22.88 23.01
N PHE A 89 10.25 22.75 23.33
CA PHE A 89 10.87 23.22 24.54
C PHE A 89 11.41 24.64 24.30
N SER A 90 10.81 25.62 24.99
CA SER A 90 11.29 26.99 24.93
C SER A 90 12.62 27.15 25.66
N TYR A 91 12.80 26.40 26.75
CA TYR A 91 14.10 26.23 27.42
C TYR A 91 14.14 24.96 28.27
N ILE A 92 15.36 24.47 28.50
CA ILE A 92 15.73 23.44 29.46
C ILE A 92 16.93 23.98 30.23
N GLN A 93 16.86 24.13 31.55
CA GLN A 93 17.88 24.78 32.38
C GLN A 93 18.33 23.87 33.53
N ASP A 94 19.63 23.85 33.80
CA ASP A 94 20.26 23.16 34.90
C ASP A 94 20.30 24.00 36.22
N GLU A 95 20.85 23.44 37.28
CA GLU A 95 21.04 24.13 38.59
C GLU A 95 22.11 25.26 38.50
N ALA A 96 22.98 25.21 37.51
CA ALA A 96 24.00 26.26 37.27
C ALA A 96 23.44 27.46 36.50
N GLY A 97 22.21 27.35 35.99
CA GLY A 97 21.54 28.39 35.21
C GLY A 97 21.90 28.35 33.69
N LEU A 98 22.59 27.31 33.24
CA LEU A 98 22.86 27.12 31.83
C LEU A 98 21.61 26.57 31.15
N SER A 99 21.30 27.03 29.94
CA SER A 99 20.07 26.68 29.26
C SER A 99 20.29 26.28 27.81
N THR A 100 19.60 25.23 27.38
CA THR A 100 19.33 24.98 25.96
C THR A 100 17.94 25.51 25.62
N VAL A 101 17.81 26.15 24.48
CA VAL A 101 16.57 26.84 24.05
C VAL A 101 16.16 26.42 22.66
N ASP A 102 14.87 26.59 22.36
CA ASP A 102 14.31 26.45 21.02
C ASP A 102 14.49 25.05 20.41
N ILE A 103 14.13 24.00 21.14
CA ILE A 103 14.19 22.62 20.66
C ILE A 103 12.77 22.13 20.31
N ALA A 104 12.62 21.59 19.09
CA ALA A 104 11.37 21.05 18.60
C ALA A 104 11.50 19.58 18.21
N TYR A 105 10.51 18.78 18.60
CA TYR A 105 10.35 17.37 18.21
C TYR A 105 8.99 17.19 17.58
N THR A 106 8.96 16.79 16.31
CA THR A 106 7.73 16.65 15.55
C THR A 106 7.39 15.16 15.34
N TYR A 107 6.13 14.85 15.48
CA TYR A 107 5.51 13.55 15.26
C TYR A 107 4.38 13.73 14.27
N VAL A 108 4.00 12.67 13.57
CA VAL A 108 2.93 12.71 12.58
C VAL A 108 1.78 11.79 12.97
N THR A 109 0.58 12.14 12.57
CA THR A 109 -0.58 11.26 12.70
C THR A 109 -0.87 10.62 11.36
N PRO A 110 -1.23 9.33 11.30
CA PRO A 110 -1.49 8.63 10.06
C PRO A 110 -2.78 9.11 9.38
N LEU A 111 -2.98 8.71 8.14
CA LEU A 111 -4.27 8.78 7.48
C LEU A 111 -5.27 7.92 8.26
N LEU A 112 -6.49 8.40 8.44
CA LEU A 112 -7.54 7.58 9.06
C LEU A 112 -7.84 6.36 8.18
N GLY A 113 -7.66 5.15 8.73
CA GLY A 113 -7.83 3.90 8.01
C GLY A 113 -6.55 3.35 7.38
N ASP A 114 -5.41 4.01 7.50
CA ASP A 114 -4.09 3.45 7.18
C ASP A 114 -3.65 2.53 8.33
N TYR A 115 -4.07 1.27 8.26
CA TYR A 115 -3.89 0.31 9.36
C TYR A 115 -2.50 -0.30 9.41
N ASN A 116 -1.79 -0.32 8.29
CA ASN A 116 -0.42 -0.86 8.21
C ASN A 116 0.66 0.23 8.35
N LEU A 117 0.26 1.50 8.45
CA LEU A 117 1.11 2.68 8.61
C LEU A 117 2.14 2.84 7.48
N ASP A 118 1.78 2.46 6.25
CA ASP A 118 2.65 2.60 5.09
C ASP A 118 2.48 3.95 4.35
N SER A 119 1.67 4.84 4.90
CA SER A 119 1.31 6.15 4.35
C SER A 119 0.50 6.08 3.05
N THR A 120 -0.01 4.92 2.71
CA THR A 120 -0.91 4.74 1.58
C THR A 120 -2.30 4.28 2.06
N LEU A 121 -3.33 4.58 1.28
CA LEU A 121 -4.66 4.06 1.58
C LEU A 121 -5.11 3.20 0.40
N SER A 122 -5.16 1.90 0.61
CA SER A 122 -5.29 0.90 -0.43
C SER A 122 -6.29 -0.21 -0.07
N PHE A 123 -6.49 -1.14 -0.99
CA PHE A 123 -7.30 -2.33 -0.74
C PHE A 123 -6.76 -3.22 0.41
N ILE A 124 -5.50 -3.09 0.83
CA ILE A 124 -4.92 -3.79 1.99
C ILE A 124 -5.57 -3.27 3.28
N ASP A 125 -5.74 -1.96 3.38
CA ASP A 125 -6.40 -1.32 4.52
C ASP A 125 -7.89 -1.62 4.52
N LEU A 126 -8.51 -1.59 3.33
CA LEU A 126 -9.89 -2.00 3.16
C LEU A 126 -10.12 -3.44 3.61
N ASP A 127 -9.22 -4.35 3.28
CA ASP A 127 -9.27 -5.76 3.71
C ASP A 127 -9.15 -5.87 5.23
N THR A 128 -8.26 -5.09 5.83
CA THR A 128 -8.11 -5.01 7.28
C THR A 128 -9.43 -4.54 7.93
N LEU A 129 -10.01 -3.42 7.46
CA LEU A 129 -11.27 -2.91 7.96
C LEU A 129 -12.39 -3.97 7.89
N VAL A 130 -12.56 -4.61 6.74
CA VAL A 130 -13.62 -5.59 6.51
C VAL A 130 -13.45 -6.83 7.38
N ASN A 131 -12.22 -7.32 7.57
CA ASN A 131 -11.92 -8.44 8.47
C ASN A 131 -12.19 -8.07 9.93
N LYS A 132 -11.73 -6.89 10.37
CA LYS A 132 -11.95 -6.41 11.74
C LYS A 132 -13.43 -6.15 12.04
N TRP A 133 -14.18 -5.65 11.05
CA TRP A 133 -15.64 -5.53 11.13
C TRP A 133 -16.31 -6.89 11.34
N LYS A 134 -15.92 -7.92 10.56
CA LYS A 134 -16.42 -9.30 10.73
C LYS A 134 -16.13 -9.83 12.13
N ASP A 135 -14.92 -9.62 12.62
CA ASP A 135 -14.45 -10.14 13.91
C ASP A 135 -14.98 -9.31 15.10
N LYS A 136 -15.62 -8.14 14.83
CA LYS A 136 -16.07 -7.16 15.81
C LYS A 136 -14.94 -6.65 16.71
N ASP A 137 -13.77 -6.43 16.12
CA ASP A 137 -12.62 -5.85 16.79
C ASP A 137 -12.70 -4.32 16.77
N PHE A 138 -13.44 -3.75 17.70
CA PHE A 138 -13.74 -2.31 17.76
C PHE A 138 -12.50 -1.40 17.95
N ASN A 139 -11.30 -1.95 18.18
CA ASN A 139 -10.07 -1.16 18.17
C ASN A 139 -9.74 -0.62 16.76
N PHE A 140 -10.37 -1.16 15.72
CA PHE A 140 -10.19 -0.75 14.32
C PHE A 140 -11.38 0.05 13.77
N GLU A 141 -12.29 0.47 14.61
CA GLU A 141 -13.42 1.32 14.28
C GLU A 141 -12.93 2.73 13.88
N LEU A 142 -13.56 3.32 12.89
CA LEU A 142 -13.19 4.63 12.35
C LEU A 142 -14.19 5.73 12.67
N GLY A 143 -15.47 5.39 12.70
CA GLY A 143 -16.56 6.34 12.81
C GLY A 143 -17.27 6.36 14.16
N PRO A 144 -18.14 7.34 14.39
CA PRO A 144 -18.35 8.51 13.57
C PRO A 144 -17.13 9.45 13.51
N VAL A 145 -17.05 10.25 12.45
CA VAL A 145 -15.96 11.22 12.27
C VAL A 145 -16.48 12.65 12.14
N THR A 146 -15.70 13.61 12.61
CA THR A 146 -15.93 15.05 12.37
C THR A 146 -14.80 15.60 11.48
N GLY A 147 -15.05 16.76 10.85
CA GLY A 147 -14.11 17.37 9.91
C GLY A 147 -14.21 16.82 8.49
N ASP A 148 -13.25 17.21 7.67
CA ASP A 148 -13.15 16.83 6.26
C ASP A 148 -11.81 16.13 5.97
N ALA A 149 -11.81 15.21 4.99
CA ALA A 149 -10.59 14.53 4.59
C ALA A 149 -9.52 15.52 4.09
N PRO A 150 -8.26 15.38 4.51
CA PRO A 150 -7.70 14.25 5.26
C PRO A 150 -7.74 14.42 6.79
N HIS A 151 -8.27 15.51 7.30
CA HIS A 151 -8.18 15.92 8.69
C HIS A 151 -9.42 15.53 9.50
N PHE A 152 -9.65 14.22 9.62
CA PHE A 152 -10.74 13.70 10.43
C PHE A 152 -10.34 13.57 11.89
N VAL A 153 -11.33 13.82 12.76
CA VAL A 153 -11.26 13.42 14.18
C VAL A 153 -12.28 12.28 14.36
N SER A 154 -11.77 11.11 14.70
CA SER A 154 -12.57 9.91 14.95
C SER A 154 -13.14 9.91 16.37
N SER A 155 -14.36 9.40 16.53
CA SER A 155 -15.05 9.23 17.80
C SER A 155 -15.75 7.88 17.85
N PRO A 156 -15.00 6.77 17.98
CA PRO A 156 -15.54 5.41 17.97
C PRO A 156 -16.67 5.21 18.99
N ASP A 157 -17.75 4.53 18.58
CA ASP A 157 -18.94 4.33 19.41
C ASP A 157 -19.21 2.86 19.78
N SER A 158 -18.23 1.99 19.53
CA SER A 158 -18.27 0.54 19.74
C SER A 158 -19.29 -0.16 18.86
N LYS A 159 -19.48 0.34 17.63
CA LYS A 159 -20.32 -0.27 16.60
C LYS A 159 -19.65 -0.18 15.24
N PHE A 160 -19.51 -1.28 14.57
CA PHE A 160 -19.21 -1.24 13.14
C PHE A 160 -20.49 -1.04 12.34
N ASP A 161 -20.60 0.11 11.68
CA ASP A 161 -21.75 0.43 10.85
C ASP A 161 -21.37 1.27 9.60
N ILE A 162 -22.37 1.90 8.99
CA ILE A 162 -22.16 2.67 7.75
C ILE A 162 -21.21 3.86 7.97
N GLU A 163 -21.11 4.40 9.18
CA GLU A 163 -20.28 5.57 9.48
C GLU A 163 -18.79 5.23 9.36
N ASP A 164 -18.37 4.01 9.77
CA ASP A 164 -17.00 3.50 9.57
C ASP A 164 -16.66 3.34 8.09
N GLY A 165 -17.55 2.69 7.36
CA GLY A 165 -17.39 2.52 5.92
C GLY A 165 -17.33 3.85 5.19
N MET A 166 -18.14 4.83 5.59
CA MET A 166 -18.15 6.16 5.01
C MET A 166 -16.89 6.95 5.37
N ALA A 167 -16.38 6.82 6.60
CA ALA A 167 -15.12 7.44 7.01
C ALA A 167 -13.97 6.95 6.13
N PHE A 168 -13.85 5.63 5.97
CA PHE A 168 -12.87 5.02 5.08
C PHE A 168 -13.01 5.51 3.63
N VAL A 169 -14.20 5.42 3.05
CA VAL A 169 -14.44 5.80 1.64
C VAL A 169 -14.14 7.28 1.39
N ARG A 170 -14.48 8.17 2.32
CA ARG A 170 -14.18 9.61 2.19
C ARG A 170 -12.67 9.86 2.21
N MET A 171 -11.93 9.22 3.12
CA MET A 171 -10.48 9.32 3.21
C MET A 171 -9.80 8.73 1.96
N TRP A 172 -10.21 7.52 1.56
CA TRP A 172 -9.71 6.85 0.36
C TRP A 172 -9.98 7.67 -0.91
N SER A 173 -11.18 8.25 -1.06
CA SER A 173 -11.51 9.09 -2.21
C SER A 173 -10.62 10.33 -2.28
N TRP A 174 -10.37 10.97 -1.15
CA TRP A 174 -9.43 12.08 -1.05
C TRP A 174 -8.00 11.64 -1.44
N TYR A 175 -7.54 10.52 -0.88
CA TYR A 175 -6.22 9.95 -1.17
C TYR A 175 -6.05 9.66 -2.66
N GLN A 176 -7.01 8.98 -3.28
CA GLN A 176 -6.98 8.67 -4.71
C GLN A 176 -7.00 9.93 -5.60
N LYS A 177 -7.74 10.96 -5.20
CA LYS A 177 -7.76 12.24 -5.92
C LYS A 177 -6.41 12.96 -5.84
N THR A 178 -5.77 12.92 -4.69
CA THR A 178 -4.54 13.68 -4.41
C THR A 178 -3.30 12.93 -4.89
N TYR A 179 -3.15 11.68 -4.51
CA TYR A 179 -1.95 10.85 -4.72
C TYR A 179 -2.16 9.70 -5.71
N GLY A 180 -3.41 9.40 -6.09
CA GLY A 180 -3.69 8.31 -7.02
C GLY A 180 -2.94 8.46 -8.34
N GLU A 181 -2.29 7.40 -8.78
CA GLU A 181 -1.49 7.33 -9.99
C GLU A 181 -1.97 6.20 -10.90
N ILE A 182 -1.65 6.29 -12.19
CA ILE A 182 -1.87 5.19 -13.11
C ILE A 182 -0.84 4.11 -12.83
N ILE A 183 -1.30 2.93 -12.44
CA ILE A 183 -0.43 1.76 -12.27
C ILE A 183 0.09 1.36 -13.65
N GLN A 184 1.42 1.32 -13.80
CA GLN A 184 2.08 0.88 -15.04
C GLN A 184 2.78 -0.47 -14.88
N ASP A 185 2.56 -1.15 -13.76
CA ASP A 185 3.19 -2.44 -13.49
C ASP A 185 2.54 -3.56 -14.32
N THR A 186 3.26 -4.03 -15.32
CA THR A 186 2.82 -5.06 -16.24
C THR A 186 3.35 -6.46 -15.91
N VAL A 187 4.04 -6.59 -14.75
CA VAL A 187 4.58 -7.88 -14.30
C VAL A 187 3.45 -8.82 -13.92
N MET A 188 3.38 -9.96 -14.59
CA MET A 188 2.34 -10.95 -14.32
C MET A 188 2.74 -11.88 -13.17
N VAL A 189 1.81 -12.06 -12.22
CA VAL A 189 1.87 -13.10 -11.19
C VAL A 189 0.61 -13.95 -11.31
N GLY A 190 0.76 -15.27 -11.26
CA GLY A 190 -0.33 -16.20 -11.41
C GLY A 190 -0.86 -16.32 -12.84
N ARG A 191 -2.15 -16.57 -12.98
CA ARG A 191 -2.84 -16.60 -14.27
C ARG A 191 -3.45 -15.23 -14.60
N PRO A 192 -3.73 -14.94 -15.89
CA PRO A 192 -4.50 -13.75 -16.25
C PRO A 192 -5.86 -13.74 -15.55
N LEU A 193 -6.32 -12.52 -15.23
CA LEU A 193 -7.66 -12.31 -14.75
C LEU A 193 -8.68 -12.77 -15.82
N GLU A 194 -9.64 -13.61 -15.41
CA GLU A 194 -10.66 -14.10 -16.31
C GLU A 194 -11.71 -13.02 -16.54
N MET A 195 -11.86 -12.57 -17.78
CA MET A 195 -12.86 -11.57 -18.16
C MET A 195 -13.68 -12.03 -19.35
N ILE A 196 -14.95 -11.64 -19.38
CA ILE A 196 -15.87 -11.89 -20.49
C ILE A 196 -16.43 -10.54 -20.90
N GLN A 197 -16.26 -10.20 -22.17
CA GLN A 197 -16.87 -9.01 -22.76
C GLN A 197 -18.05 -9.43 -23.62
N ASN A 198 -19.21 -8.84 -23.35
CA ASN A 198 -20.45 -9.03 -24.11
C ASN A 198 -21.01 -7.64 -24.43
N ASP A 199 -20.99 -7.24 -25.68
CA ASP A 199 -21.45 -5.92 -26.14
C ASP A 199 -20.99 -4.79 -25.19
N ASN A 200 -21.88 -4.31 -24.34
CA ASN A 200 -21.65 -3.22 -23.40
C ASN A 200 -21.32 -3.70 -21.98
N ASP A 201 -21.18 -5.00 -21.74
CA ASP A 201 -20.86 -5.56 -20.43
C ASP A 201 -19.44 -6.13 -20.39
N LEU A 202 -18.70 -5.74 -19.38
CA LEU A 202 -17.44 -6.35 -18.99
C LEU A 202 -17.65 -7.14 -17.70
N LEU A 203 -17.53 -8.46 -17.75
CA LEU A 203 -17.65 -9.36 -16.62
C LEU A 203 -16.26 -9.78 -16.16
N ILE A 204 -15.91 -9.45 -14.94
CA ILE A 204 -14.66 -9.86 -14.31
C ILE A 204 -14.96 -11.00 -13.36
N ILE A 205 -14.29 -12.13 -13.55
CA ILE A 205 -14.54 -13.33 -12.77
C ILE A 205 -13.48 -13.44 -11.68
N LEU A 206 -13.91 -13.32 -10.43
CA LEU A 206 -13.10 -13.54 -9.24
C LEU A 206 -13.28 -15.00 -8.79
N ASP A 207 -12.19 -15.73 -8.66
CA ASP A 207 -12.26 -17.07 -8.11
C ASP A 207 -12.25 -17.07 -6.57
N LYS A 208 -12.41 -18.28 -6.00
CA LYS A 208 -12.50 -18.47 -4.55
C LYS A 208 -11.20 -18.18 -3.77
N GLN A 209 -10.08 -17.99 -4.45
CA GLN A 209 -8.80 -17.67 -3.79
C GLN A 209 -8.63 -16.17 -3.59
N VAL A 210 -9.37 -15.36 -4.34
CA VAL A 210 -9.24 -13.90 -4.28
C VAL A 210 -10.06 -13.37 -3.10
N HIS A 211 -9.37 -12.75 -2.16
CA HIS A 211 -9.97 -12.17 -0.95
C HIS A 211 -10.14 -10.66 -1.07
N ALA A 212 -9.09 -9.99 -1.51
CA ALA A 212 -9.11 -8.56 -1.72
C ALA A 212 -8.33 -8.17 -2.98
N GLY A 213 -8.48 -6.93 -3.41
CA GLY A 213 -7.66 -6.44 -4.52
C GLY A 213 -8.11 -5.14 -5.12
N GLN A 214 -7.31 -4.73 -6.10
CA GLN A 214 -7.46 -3.52 -6.88
C GLN A 214 -7.51 -3.86 -8.37
N ILE A 215 -8.43 -3.22 -9.08
CA ILE A 215 -8.52 -3.26 -10.54
C ILE A 215 -8.61 -1.82 -11.05
N GLN A 216 -7.65 -1.41 -11.83
CA GLN A 216 -7.58 -0.08 -12.42
C GLN A 216 -7.77 -0.16 -13.93
N PHE A 217 -8.62 0.72 -14.45
CA PHE A 217 -8.92 0.89 -15.86
C PHE A 217 -8.30 2.21 -16.31
N SER A 218 -7.31 2.14 -17.19
CA SER A 218 -6.66 3.32 -17.78
C SER A 218 -7.15 3.53 -19.20
N TYR A 219 -7.48 4.77 -19.53
CA TYR A 219 -8.06 5.20 -20.82
C TYR A 219 -7.57 6.60 -21.19
N GLU A 220 -7.89 7.08 -22.38
CA GLU A 220 -7.56 8.46 -22.77
C GLU A 220 -8.25 9.47 -21.82
N ILE A 221 -7.54 10.56 -21.53
CA ILE A 221 -8.06 11.65 -20.69
C ILE A 221 -9.40 12.13 -21.23
N GLY A 222 -10.42 12.13 -20.37
CA GLY A 222 -11.77 12.47 -20.73
C GLY A 222 -12.81 11.72 -19.96
N GLU A 223 -14.01 11.57 -20.51
CA GLU A 223 -15.09 10.86 -19.84
C GLU A 223 -14.77 9.36 -19.71
N SER A 224 -14.96 8.83 -18.49
CA SER A 224 -14.72 7.40 -18.22
C SER A 224 -15.57 6.50 -19.14
N PRO A 225 -14.97 5.55 -19.85
CA PRO A 225 -15.69 4.56 -20.65
C PRO A 225 -16.34 3.47 -19.80
N ILE A 226 -16.02 3.42 -18.50
CA ILE A 226 -16.52 2.43 -17.54
C ILE A 226 -17.58 3.08 -16.65
N GLN A 227 -18.70 2.39 -16.47
CA GLN A 227 -19.69 2.69 -15.45
C GLN A 227 -19.74 1.53 -14.45
N PHE A 228 -19.45 1.85 -13.21
CA PHE A 228 -19.64 0.91 -12.12
C PHE A 228 -21.14 0.79 -11.84
N GLY A 229 -21.69 -0.41 -12.04
CA GLY A 229 -23.09 -0.69 -11.73
C GLY A 229 -23.35 -0.68 -10.22
N HIS A 230 -24.61 -0.44 -9.82
CA HIS A 230 -25.01 -0.68 -8.43
C HIS A 230 -24.89 -2.19 -8.14
N ARG A 231 -23.88 -2.55 -7.37
CA ARG A 231 -23.75 -3.90 -6.83
C ARG A 231 -24.46 -3.94 -5.47
N GLN A 232 -25.38 -4.87 -5.30
CA GLN A 232 -25.84 -5.19 -3.96
C GLN A 232 -24.68 -5.89 -3.25
N ASN A 233 -24.10 -5.23 -2.23
CA ASN A 233 -23.12 -5.86 -1.36
C ASN A 233 -23.78 -7.09 -0.74
N LYS A 234 -23.23 -8.25 -1.04
CA LYS A 234 -23.58 -9.48 -0.33
C LYS A 234 -22.92 -9.39 1.05
N ASN A 235 -23.47 -10.07 2.04
CA ASN A 235 -22.92 -10.07 3.39
C ASN A 235 -21.41 -10.38 3.37
N GLY A 236 -20.61 -9.46 3.91
CA GLY A 236 -19.17 -9.60 4.00
C GLY A 236 -18.37 -9.17 2.76
N GLU A 237 -18.95 -8.39 1.86
CA GLU A 237 -18.22 -7.82 0.72
C GLU A 237 -18.33 -6.29 0.75
N LEU A 238 -17.22 -5.61 0.54
CA LEU A 238 -17.17 -4.16 0.35
C LEU A 238 -16.43 -3.85 -0.95
N PHE A 239 -17.08 -3.04 -1.81
CA PHE A 239 -16.53 -2.54 -3.06
C PHE A 239 -16.54 -1.02 -3.03
N ILE A 240 -15.40 -0.43 -3.32
CA ILE A 240 -15.25 1.02 -3.44
C ILE A 240 -14.71 1.36 -4.82
N THR A 241 -15.18 2.48 -5.38
CA THR A 241 -14.80 2.89 -6.73
C THR A 241 -14.49 4.38 -6.76
N ASN A 242 -13.53 4.76 -7.59
CA ASN A 242 -13.22 6.15 -7.89
C ASN A 242 -13.01 6.31 -9.39
N GLN A 243 -13.34 7.48 -9.92
CA GLN A 243 -13.09 7.86 -11.31
C GLN A 243 -12.32 9.17 -11.34
N ASN A 244 -11.21 9.18 -12.05
CA ASN A 244 -10.41 10.39 -12.27
C ASN A 244 -10.27 10.63 -13.79
N PRO A 245 -11.28 11.28 -14.42
CA PRO A 245 -11.24 11.51 -15.85
C PRO A 245 -10.16 12.49 -16.29
N GLU A 246 -9.71 13.36 -15.39
CA GLU A 246 -8.61 14.30 -15.65
C GLU A 246 -7.25 13.61 -15.77
N LYS A 247 -7.08 12.49 -15.08
CA LYS A 247 -5.90 11.62 -15.16
C LYS A 247 -6.10 10.40 -16.06
N GLY A 248 -7.30 10.16 -16.60
CA GLY A 248 -7.62 9.07 -17.51
C GLY A 248 -7.63 7.68 -16.85
N TYR A 249 -8.17 7.56 -15.62
CA TYR A 249 -8.35 6.25 -15.00
C TYR A 249 -9.63 6.14 -14.16
N SER A 250 -10.07 4.91 -13.98
CA SER A 250 -11.06 4.49 -12.99
C SER A 250 -10.52 3.32 -12.18
N ILE A 251 -10.82 3.28 -10.90
CA ILE A 251 -10.31 2.27 -9.96
C ILE A 251 -11.47 1.61 -9.23
N LEU A 252 -11.35 0.31 -9.05
CA LEU A 252 -12.20 -0.51 -8.21
C LEU A 252 -11.30 -1.20 -7.19
N GLU A 253 -11.57 -1.00 -5.91
CA GLU A 253 -10.97 -1.78 -4.83
C GLU A 253 -12.06 -2.55 -4.10
N PHE A 254 -11.69 -3.71 -3.57
CA PHE A 254 -12.64 -4.55 -2.87
C PHE A 254 -11.95 -5.43 -1.82
N ALA A 255 -12.73 -5.81 -0.81
CA ALA A 255 -12.41 -6.84 0.16
C ALA A 255 -13.64 -7.70 0.45
N ARG A 256 -13.43 -8.98 0.75
CA ARG A 256 -14.48 -9.98 0.96
C ARG A 256 -14.18 -10.79 2.22
N THR A 257 -15.18 -10.97 3.09
CA THR A 257 -15.07 -11.82 4.27
C THR A 257 -16.01 -13.03 4.18
N GLY A 258 -15.62 -14.13 4.78
CA GLY A 258 -16.45 -15.34 4.81
C GLY A 258 -16.02 -16.39 3.81
N GLU A 259 -16.93 -17.34 3.51
CA GLU A 259 -16.68 -18.36 2.51
C GLU A 259 -16.65 -17.72 1.12
N VAL A 260 -15.44 -17.52 0.59
CA VAL A 260 -15.25 -16.86 -0.68
C VAL A 260 -15.61 -17.83 -1.80
N VAL A 261 -16.71 -17.55 -2.49
CA VAL A 261 -17.15 -18.29 -3.66
C VAL A 261 -16.69 -17.63 -4.95
N LYS A 262 -16.71 -18.37 -6.06
CA LYS A 262 -16.51 -17.76 -7.38
C LYS A 262 -17.59 -16.70 -7.60
N ASP A 263 -17.16 -15.48 -7.90
CA ASP A 263 -18.06 -14.34 -8.08
C ASP A 263 -17.72 -13.57 -9.37
N THR A 264 -18.65 -12.71 -9.80
CA THR A 264 -18.50 -11.93 -11.02
C THR A 264 -18.81 -10.47 -10.77
N ILE A 265 -17.85 -9.61 -11.08
CA ILE A 265 -18.05 -8.17 -11.12
C ILE A 265 -18.53 -7.81 -12.52
N SER A 266 -19.72 -7.20 -12.62
CA SER A 266 -20.27 -6.69 -13.89
C SER A 266 -20.10 -5.18 -13.97
N LEU A 267 -19.47 -4.72 -15.04
CA LEU A 267 -19.26 -3.32 -15.35
C LEU A 267 -19.99 -3.00 -16.66
N LYS A 268 -20.58 -1.81 -16.75
CA LYS A 268 -21.12 -1.31 -18.00
C LYS A 268 -20.05 -0.53 -18.76
N MET A 269 -19.95 -0.78 -20.06
CA MET A 269 -19.06 -0.04 -20.94
C MET A 269 -19.90 0.91 -21.80
N LYS A 270 -19.42 2.13 -22.03
CA LYS A 270 -20.04 3.06 -22.99
C LYS A 270 -19.73 2.60 -24.41
N ASN A 271 -20.67 2.86 -25.33
CA ASN A 271 -20.72 2.27 -26.68
C ASN A 271 -19.57 2.63 -27.63
N GLU A 272 -18.73 3.58 -27.32
CA GLU A 272 -17.54 3.90 -28.12
C GLU A 272 -16.31 3.42 -27.38
N ILE A 273 -15.83 2.27 -27.80
CA ILE A 273 -14.77 1.56 -27.12
C ILE A 273 -13.43 2.18 -27.51
N GLN A 274 -12.87 2.91 -26.57
CA GLN A 274 -11.47 3.32 -26.57
C GLN A 274 -10.60 2.16 -26.07
N ASP A 275 -9.32 2.16 -26.42
CA ASP A 275 -8.35 1.24 -25.85
C ASP A 275 -8.30 1.43 -24.32
N ILE A 276 -8.74 0.42 -23.56
CA ILE A 276 -8.71 0.43 -22.10
C ILE A 276 -7.63 -0.56 -21.65
N ALA A 277 -6.61 -0.04 -20.98
CA ALA A 277 -5.65 -0.88 -20.28
C ALA A 277 -6.19 -1.19 -18.87
N ILE A 278 -6.20 -2.45 -18.49
CA ILE A 278 -6.64 -2.92 -17.19
C ILE A 278 -5.43 -3.44 -16.42
N PHE A 279 -5.16 -2.84 -15.27
CA PHE A 279 -4.14 -3.29 -14.33
C PHE A 279 -4.83 -3.87 -13.11
N TYR A 280 -4.31 -4.97 -12.58
CA TYR A 280 -4.90 -5.62 -11.42
C TYR A 280 -3.85 -6.19 -10.48
N LYS A 281 -4.17 -6.16 -9.18
CA LYS A 281 -3.44 -6.82 -8.11
C LYS A 281 -4.46 -7.41 -7.15
N LEU A 282 -4.50 -8.74 -7.06
CA LEU A 282 -5.47 -9.49 -6.28
C LEU A 282 -4.72 -10.39 -5.29
N VAL A 283 -5.20 -10.45 -4.06
CA VAL A 283 -4.57 -11.17 -2.96
C VAL A 283 -5.51 -12.21 -2.35
N ASP A 284 -4.93 -13.17 -1.65
CA ASP A 284 -5.64 -14.12 -0.80
C ASP A 284 -5.89 -13.58 0.62
N GLU A 285 -6.43 -14.41 1.49
CA GLU A 285 -6.73 -14.08 2.91
C GLU A 285 -5.50 -13.74 3.76
N ASN A 286 -4.29 -14.04 3.28
CA ASN A 286 -3.02 -13.74 3.95
C ASN A 286 -2.30 -12.56 3.30
N ASN A 287 -2.98 -11.79 2.45
CA ASN A 287 -2.41 -10.72 1.64
C ASN A 287 -1.30 -11.15 0.67
N ALA A 288 -1.19 -12.47 0.38
CA ALA A 288 -0.27 -12.95 -0.62
C ALA A 288 -0.84 -12.73 -2.03
N VAL A 289 -0.02 -12.21 -2.95
CA VAL A 289 -0.46 -11.91 -4.31
C VAL A 289 -0.79 -13.20 -5.07
N VAL A 290 -2.06 -13.37 -5.41
CA VAL A 290 -2.58 -14.50 -6.19
C VAL A 290 -2.54 -14.19 -7.69
N TYR A 291 -3.02 -12.99 -8.05
CA TYR A 291 -3.03 -12.51 -9.43
C TYR A 291 -2.58 -11.06 -9.49
N LYS A 292 -1.67 -10.79 -10.40
CA LYS A 292 -1.21 -9.45 -10.74
C LYS A 292 -0.89 -9.39 -12.23
N GLY A 293 -1.20 -8.29 -12.87
CA GLY A 293 -0.86 -8.12 -14.29
C GLY A 293 -1.55 -6.95 -14.95
N ALA A 294 -1.37 -6.88 -16.25
CA ALA A 294 -2.02 -5.92 -17.11
C ALA A 294 -2.62 -6.61 -18.32
N MET A 295 -3.73 -6.09 -18.82
CA MET A 295 -4.36 -6.53 -20.06
C MET A 295 -5.11 -5.38 -20.73
N ASN A 296 -5.37 -5.49 -22.02
CA ASN A 296 -6.14 -4.50 -22.75
C ASN A 296 -7.51 -5.08 -23.14
N VAL A 297 -8.53 -4.24 -23.01
CA VAL A 297 -9.86 -4.50 -23.54
C VAL A 297 -10.02 -3.69 -24.82
N ASN A 298 -10.43 -4.37 -25.88
CA ASN A 298 -10.69 -3.78 -27.21
C ASN A 298 -9.48 -3.21 -27.96
N SER A 299 -8.29 -3.72 -27.70
CA SER A 299 -7.24 -3.55 -28.71
C SER A 299 -7.66 -4.28 -29.99
N PRO A 300 -7.80 -3.59 -31.14
CA PRO A 300 -8.16 -4.24 -32.41
C PRO A 300 -7.06 -5.18 -32.91
N ILE A 301 -5.97 -5.32 -32.18
CA ILE A 301 -4.82 -6.16 -32.53
C ILE A 301 -4.63 -7.22 -31.45
N LEU A 302 -5.59 -8.14 -31.34
CA LEU A 302 -5.28 -9.43 -30.74
C LEU A 302 -4.15 -10.07 -31.55
N PRO A 303 -3.11 -10.62 -30.89
CA PRO A 303 -2.04 -11.27 -31.60
C PRO A 303 -2.60 -12.36 -32.52
N THR A 304 -2.36 -12.25 -33.83
CA THR A 304 -2.79 -13.26 -34.80
C THR A 304 -1.88 -14.49 -34.78
N LYS A 305 -0.70 -14.36 -34.13
CA LYS A 305 0.31 -15.42 -34.08
C LYS A 305 0.94 -15.47 -32.68
N MET A 306 1.21 -16.69 -32.20
CA MET A 306 2.00 -16.90 -31.02
C MET A 306 3.41 -16.36 -31.21
N ALA A 307 3.86 -15.46 -30.34
CA ALA A 307 5.20 -14.91 -30.29
C ALA A 307 5.85 -15.12 -28.90
N LEU A 308 7.16 -15.22 -28.87
CA LEU A 308 7.98 -15.14 -27.66
C LEU A 308 9.12 -14.18 -27.97
N TYR A 309 9.14 -13.05 -27.29
CA TYR A 309 10.09 -11.98 -27.53
C TYR A 309 11.39 -12.20 -26.77
N PRO A 310 12.51 -11.58 -27.17
CA PRO A 310 13.73 -11.58 -26.37
C PRO A 310 13.48 -11.07 -24.96
N ALA A 311 14.03 -11.74 -23.95
CA ALA A 311 13.98 -11.29 -22.58
C ALA A 311 14.75 -9.98 -22.41
N TYR A 312 14.30 -9.11 -21.51
CA TYR A 312 14.96 -7.84 -21.25
C TYR A 312 15.01 -7.58 -19.73
N PRO A 313 16.19 -7.13 -19.25
CA PRO A 313 17.47 -7.09 -19.95
C PRO A 313 17.98 -8.49 -20.32
N ASN A 314 18.87 -8.60 -21.32
CA ASN A 314 19.56 -9.83 -21.66
C ASN A 314 20.95 -9.51 -22.28
N PRO A 315 22.06 -9.69 -21.57
CA PRO A 315 22.18 -10.39 -20.27
C PRO A 315 21.47 -9.67 -19.11
N PHE A 316 21.12 -10.44 -18.05
CA PHE A 316 20.37 -9.92 -16.90
C PHE A 316 20.99 -10.33 -15.55
N ASN A 317 20.64 -9.57 -14.49
CA ASN A 317 21.07 -9.82 -13.10
C ASN A 317 20.10 -9.14 -12.10
N PRO A 318 19.43 -9.83 -11.20
CA PRO A 318 19.01 -11.23 -11.31
C PRO A 318 17.62 -11.37 -11.98
N ILE A 319 17.03 -10.27 -12.45
CA ILE A 319 15.64 -10.20 -12.96
C ILE A 319 15.63 -9.94 -14.46
N ALA A 320 14.87 -10.75 -15.19
CA ALA A 320 14.57 -10.53 -16.61
C ALA A 320 13.06 -10.59 -16.86
N THR A 321 12.56 -9.69 -17.68
CA THR A 321 11.17 -9.69 -18.17
C THR A 321 11.10 -10.46 -19.49
N ILE A 322 10.18 -11.42 -19.58
CA ILE A 322 9.92 -12.24 -20.76
C ILE A 322 8.53 -11.88 -21.29
N ARG A 323 8.49 -11.30 -22.49
CA ARG A 323 7.25 -10.91 -23.17
C ARG A 323 6.84 -11.97 -24.20
N PHE A 324 5.54 -12.22 -24.30
CA PHE A 324 5.00 -13.17 -25.27
C PHE A 324 3.55 -12.86 -25.65
N ASP A 325 3.14 -13.34 -26.82
CA ASP A 325 1.80 -13.19 -27.36
C ASP A 325 1.08 -14.53 -27.44
N ILE A 326 -0.17 -14.52 -27.01
CA ILE A 326 -1.12 -15.62 -27.14
C ILE A 326 -2.17 -15.20 -28.17
N PRO A 327 -2.27 -15.91 -29.32
CA PRO A 327 -3.25 -15.60 -30.35
C PRO A 327 -4.65 -16.10 -29.96
N GLU A 328 -5.66 -15.52 -30.60
CA GLU A 328 -7.01 -16.01 -30.53
C GLU A 328 -7.12 -17.42 -31.15
N VAL A 329 -7.84 -18.31 -30.49
CA VAL A 329 -8.16 -19.67 -30.93
C VAL A 329 -9.55 -20.06 -30.44
N GLU A 330 -10.24 -20.87 -31.20
CA GLU A 330 -11.62 -21.30 -30.95
C GLU A 330 -11.79 -22.16 -29.69
N THR A 331 -10.71 -22.69 -29.12
CA THR A 331 -10.76 -23.61 -27.95
C THR A 331 -9.84 -23.15 -26.84
N LYS A 332 -10.26 -23.37 -25.60
CA LYS A 332 -9.48 -23.09 -24.40
C LYS A 332 -8.21 -23.96 -24.36
N ILE A 333 -7.04 -23.36 -24.53
CA ILE A 333 -5.75 -24.05 -24.59
C ILE A 333 -4.89 -23.62 -23.41
N ILE A 334 -4.17 -24.58 -22.82
CA ILE A 334 -3.20 -24.33 -21.75
C ILE A 334 -1.93 -23.74 -22.38
N ALA A 335 -1.48 -22.62 -21.83
CA ALA A 335 -0.16 -22.06 -22.07
C ALA A 335 0.80 -22.46 -20.97
N THR A 336 2.04 -22.76 -21.31
CA THR A 336 3.12 -22.95 -20.34
C THR A 336 4.34 -22.15 -20.75
N LEU A 337 4.94 -21.43 -19.80
CA LEU A 337 6.24 -20.78 -19.97
C LEU A 337 7.21 -21.37 -18.95
N HIS A 338 8.14 -22.16 -19.44
CA HIS A 338 9.11 -22.89 -18.65
C HIS A 338 10.52 -22.37 -18.92
N ILE A 339 11.36 -22.35 -17.87
CA ILE A 339 12.79 -22.09 -17.98
C ILE A 339 13.55 -23.39 -17.90
N TYR A 340 14.49 -23.59 -18.81
CA TYR A 340 15.37 -24.76 -18.89
C TYR A 340 16.83 -24.35 -18.81
N ASP A 341 17.66 -25.18 -18.19
CA ASP A 341 19.12 -25.06 -18.28
C ASP A 341 19.68 -25.59 -19.62
N ILE A 342 21.00 -25.45 -19.82
CA ILE A 342 21.70 -25.93 -21.03
C ILE A 342 21.62 -27.45 -21.24
N ARG A 343 21.30 -28.21 -20.18
CA ARG A 343 21.12 -29.68 -20.24
C ARG A 343 19.68 -30.07 -20.56
N GLY A 344 18.79 -29.09 -20.74
CA GLY A 344 17.37 -29.30 -20.99
C GLY A 344 16.55 -29.68 -19.74
N ARG A 345 17.08 -29.51 -18.54
CA ARG A 345 16.33 -29.74 -17.30
C ARG A 345 15.45 -28.54 -17.03
N LEU A 346 14.19 -28.78 -16.67
CA LEU A 346 13.28 -27.75 -16.20
C LEU A 346 13.83 -27.17 -14.86
N VAL A 347 14.02 -25.85 -14.80
CA VAL A 347 14.51 -25.16 -13.62
C VAL A 347 13.41 -24.33 -12.97
N GLU A 348 12.47 -23.81 -13.77
CA GLU A 348 11.35 -23.04 -13.24
C GLU A 348 10.15 -23.04 -14.18
N THR A 349 8.93 -22.90 -13.61
CA THR A 349 7.68 -22.74 -14.34
C THR A 349 7.11 -21.37 -14.06
N LEU A 350 7.17 -20.48 -15.04
CA LEU A 350 6.68 -19.09 -14.89
C LEU A 350 5.19 -18.97 -15.21
N VAL A 351 4.68 -19.77 -16.14
CA VAL A 351 3.26 -19.82 -16.50
C VAL A 351 2.85 -21.27 -16.70
N ASN A 352 1.69 -21.63 -16.16
CA ASN A 352 1.04 -22.93 -16.40
C ASN A 352 -0.47 -22.80 -16.20
N GLY A 353 -1.19 -22.48 -17.27
CA GLY A 353 -2.63 -22.30 -17.16
C GLY A 353 -3.31 -21.97 -18.48
N SER A 354 -4.64 -21.87 -18.43
CA SER A 354 -5.43 -21.38 -19.55
C SER A 354 -5.28 -19.88 -19.66
N MET A 355 -4.84 -19.38 -20.80
CA MET A 355 -4.65 -17.95 -21.07
C MET A 355 -5.62 -17.48 -22.15
N LEU A 356 -6.09 -16.25 -22.01
CA LEU A 356 -6.86 -15.55 -23.03
C LEU A 356 -5.92 -15.04 -24.15
N PRO A 357 -6.44 -14.71 -25.35
CA PRO A 357 -5.66 -13.99 -26.35
C PRO A 357 -5.15 -12.65 -25.77
N GLY A 358 -3.89 -12.32 -26.05
CA GLY A 358 -3.29 -11.07 -25.57
C GLY A 358 -1.77 -11.08 -25.56
N THR A 359 -1.19 -9.95 -25.20
CA THR A 359 0.26 -9.77 -24.97
C THR A 359 0.54 -9.78 -23.48
N TYR A 360 1.53 -10.56 -23.07
CA TYR A 360 1.87 -10.80 -21.66
C TYR A 360 3.34 -10.51 -21.38
N ALA A 361 3.64 -10.13 -20.14
CA ALA A 361 5.00 -9.96 -19.64
C ALA A 361 5.12 -10.63 -18.26
N VAL A 362 6.14 -11.49 -18.09
CA VAL A 362 6.41 -12.22 -16.84
C VAL A 362 7.84 -12.00 -16.43
N GLN A 363 8.09 -11.74 -15.17
CA GLN A 363 9.45 -11.66 -14.64
C GLN A 363 9.96 -13.04 -14.23
N TRP A 364 11.21 -13.30 -14.58
CA TRP A 364 12.00 -14.39 -14.01
C TRP A 364 13.02 -13.82 -13.03
N GLN A 365 12.87 -14.19 -11.74
CA GLN A 365 13.79 -13.82 -10.68
C GLN A 365 14.76 -14.99 -10.42
N ALA A 366 16.00 -14.81 -10.85
CA ALA A 366 16.96 -15.90 -10.92
C ALA A 366 18.01 -15.90 -9.78
N ASP A 367 17.65 -15.40 -8.59
CA ASP A 367 18.59 -15.28 -7.46
C ASP A 367 19.21 -16.61 -7.02
N GLY A 368 18.44 -17.70 -7.08
CA GLY A 368 18.87 -19.04 -6.71
C GLY A 368 19.68 -19.79 -7.77
N PHE A 369 19.81 -19.24 -9.00
CA PHE A 369 20.42 -19.95 -10.13
C PHE A 369 21.83 -19.46 -10.43
N ALA A 370 22.68 -20.34 -10.98
CA ALA A 370 24.06 -20.01 -11.35
C ALA A 370 24.12 -19.16 -12.62
N SER A 371 25.15 -18.30 -12.73
CA SER A 371 25.42 -17.60 -14.00
C SER A 371 25.55 -18.60 -15.15
N GLY A 372 24.93 -18.30 -16.28
CA GLY A 372 24.93 -19.20 -17.41
C GLY A 372 23.81 -18.95 -18.39
N MET A 373 23.75 -19.82 -19.39
CA MET A 373 22.74 -19.78 -20.43
C MET A 373 21.52 -20.60 -20.04
N TYR A 374 20.34 -20.00 -20.22
CA TYR A 374 19.03 -20.60 -20.00
C TYR A 374 18.14 -20.43 -21.23
N PHE A 375 17.07 -21.20 -21.29
CA PHE A 375 16.09 -21.16 -22.37
C PHE A 375 14.68 -20.98 -21.81
N ALA A 376 14.03 -19.89 -22.15
CA ALA A 376 12.60 -19.73 -21.96
C ALA A 376 11.86 -20.43 -23.07
N ARG A 377 10.94 -21.32 -22.74
CA ARG A 377 10.14 -22.07 -23.69
C ARG A 377 8.66 -21.83 -23.45
N LEU A 378 8.03 -21.12 -24.36
CA LEU A 378 6.60 -20.94 -24.41
C LEU A 378 5.96 -22.05 -25.22
N ARG A 379 4.95 -22.71 -24.66
CA ARG A 379 4.10 -23.69 -25.37
C ARG A 379 2.64 -23.28 -25.24
N TYR A 380 1.93 -23.33 -26.37
CA TYR A 380 0.51 -23.07 -26.46
C TYR A 380 -0.13 -24.08 -27.40
N GLY A 381 -0.79 -25.07 -26.85
CA GLY A 381 -1.25 -26.24 -27.57
C GLY A 381 -0.09 -27.02 -28.23
N LYS A 382 -0.15 -27.16 -29.58
CA LYS A 382 0.91 -27.80 -30.36
C LYS A 382 2.03 -26.84 -30.77
N ARG A 383 1.86 -25.54 -30.56
CA ARG A 383 2.84 -24.51 -30.93
C ARG A 383 3.87 -24.34 -29.82
N MET A 384 5.13 -24.09 -30.20
CA MET A 384 6.23 -23.88 -29.25
C MET A 384 7.19 -22.83 -29.79
N LYS A 385 7.66 -21.96 -28.91
CA LYS A 385 8.72 -20.97 -29.17
C LYS A 385 9.75 -21.06 -28.05
N THR A 386 11.03 -20.80 -28.37
CA THR A 386 12.13 -20.83 -27.40
C THR A 386 13.01 -19.60 -27.60
N GLN A 387 13.39 -18.96 -26.51
CA GLN A 387 14.32 -17.82 -26.47
C GLN A 387 15.49 -18.13 -25.53
N LYS A 388 16.68 -17.70 -25.94
CA LYS A 388 17.91 -17.81 -25.15
C LYS A 388 18.01 -16.63 -24.20
N ILE A 389 18.37 -16.90 -22.93
CA ILE A 389 18.54 -15.89 -21.89
C ILE A 389 19.90 -16.13 -21.21
N LEU A 390 20.64 -15.07 -20.95
CA LEU A 390 21.95 -15.12 -20.31
C LEU A 390 21.89 -14.43 -18.94
N LEU A 391 22.05 -15.25 -17.86
CA LEU A 391 22.19 -14.77 -16.48
C LEU A 391 23.66 -14.48 -16.20
N LEU A 392 23.95 -13.27 -15.75
CA LEU A 392 25.28 -12.85 -15.27
C LEU A 392 25.11 -12.35 -13.83
N LYS A 393 25.76 -13.02 -12.89
CA LYS A 393 25.87 -12.57 -11.50
C LYS A 393 27.22 -11.92 -11.27
#